data_7c0e740e4cc286cb345b7799a93ea711
#
_entry.id   7c0e740e4cc286cb345b7799a93ea711
#
_cell.length_a   1.000
_cell.length_b   1.000
_cell.length_c   1.000
_cell.angle_alpha   90.00
_cell.angle_beta   90.00
_cell.angle_gamma   90.00
#
_symmetry.space_group_name_H-M   'P 1'
#
loop_
_entity.id
_entity.type
_entity.pdbx_description
1 polymer ?
#
loop_
_entity_poly.entity_id
_entity_poly.type
_entity_poly.pdbx_seq_one_letter_code
_entity_poly.pdbx_strand_id
1 'polypeptide(L)'
;MLWYVIASMTPAVLIAAAALWGGVWPMLALLSITVHVAFMDRLGRALRLSDSSGRALTLTLAAAHFLLLPLGVWAIGAAPHLEGQDRALIFAALGLFLGQISNSNAHELIHASRRLPRRIGTAIYISLLHGHHVSAHLRVHHPAAATPADPNSAPKGMGFWRFLLSASWGEFRAGWQADSAQRARKTGAQGLHPYTLYLTGAALALLTALLLGGVAGLLAYVGLAAYAQMQLLLSDYVQHYGLRREQRPDGRFEPMGPQHSWNAPKWYSAAMMLNAPRHSDHHMRPARAFPALEVTPEMPKLPFSLPVMAVIALVPPLWRRVMDRRVARWGRR
;
A
#
# COMPACT_ATOMS: atom_id res chain seq x y z
N MET A 1 3.32 -1.52 -20.89
CA MET A 1 2.17 -2.08 -20.12
C MET A 1 2.29 -3.59 -19.85
N LEU A 2 2.80 -4.41 -20.76
CA LEU A 2 2.84 -5.88 -20.62
C LEU A 2 3.41 -6.35 -19.25
N TRP A 3 4.57 -5.83 -18.83
CA TRP A 3 5.20 -6.24 -17.58
C TRP A 3 4.40 -5.87 -16.32
N TYR A 4 3.66 -4.76 -16.34
CA TYR A 4 2.74 -4.43 -15.25
C TYR A 4 1.62 -5.46 -15.12
N VAL A 5 1.05 -5.87 -16.28
CA VAL A 5 0.00 -6.91 -16.31
C VAL A 5 0.56 -8.24 -15.82
N ILE A 6 1.69 -8.71 -16.37
CA ILE A 6 2.29 -9.99 -15.97
C ILE A 6 2.63 -9.97 -14.47
N ALA A 7 3.31 -8.94 -13.99
CA ALA A 7 3.79 -8.90 -12.60
C ALA A 7 2.66 -8.83 -11.57
N SER A 8 1.54 -8.15 -11.89
CA SER A 8 0.44 -7.97 -10.95
C SER A 8 -0.68 -9.01 -11.11
N MET A 9 -0.95 -9.51 -12.32
CA MET A 9 -2.04 -10.46 -12.55
C MET A 9 -1.63 -11.92 -12.37
N THR A 10 -0.35 -12.29 -12.57
CA THR A 10 0.10 -13.67 -12.34
C THR A 10 -0.19 -14.14 -10.91
N PRO A 11 0.17 -13.39 -9.83
CA PRO A 11 -0.23 -13.77 -8.48
C PRO A 11 -1.75 -13.88 -8.31
N ALA A 12 -2.53 -12.98 -8.91
CA ALA A 12 -3.98 -12.99 -8.79
C ALA A 12 -4.59 -14.29 -9.35
N VAL A 13 -4.15 -14.71 -10.54
CA VAL A 13 -4.61 -15.95 -11.18
C VAL A 13 -4.21 -17.18 -10.35
N LEU A 14 -2.97 -17.21 -9.87
CA LEU A 14 -2.47 -18.34 -9.06
C LEU A 14 -3.16 -18.43 -7.69
N ILE A 15 -3.51 -17.29 -7.07
CA ILE A 15 -4.28 -17.28 -5.82
C ILE A 15 -5.70 -17.79 -6.05
N ALA A 16 -6.34 -17.42 -7.17
CA ALA A 16 -7.65 -17.97 -7.53
C ALA A 16 -7.58 -19.50 -7.72
N ALA A 17 -6.58 -19.97 -8.47
CA ALA A 17 -6.33 -21.40 -8.66
C ALA A 17 -6.07 -22.11 -7.32
N ALA A 18 -5.28 -21.51 -6.43
CA ALA A 18 -5.01 -22.03 -5.09
C ALA A 18 -6.29 -22.19 -4.24
N ALA A 19 -7.15 -21.19 -4.26
CA ALA A 19 -8.41 -21.22 -3.50
C ALA A 19 -9.41 -22.25 -4.04
N LEU A 20 -9.40 -22.51 -5.36
CA LEU A 20 -10.35 -23.41 -6.01
C LEU A 20 -9.88 -24.87 -6.02
N TRP A 21 -8.59 -25.13 -6.07
CA TRP A 21 -8.06 -26.49 -6.30
C TRP A 21 -7.07 -26.99 -5.24
N GLY A 22 -6.46 -26.11 -4.42
CA GLY A 22 -5.45 -26.55 -3.43
C GLY A 22 -4.21 -27.17 -4.07
N GLY A 23 -3.56 -28.10 -3.38
CA GLY A 23 -2.44 -28.89 -3.89
C GLY A 23 -1.19 -28.08 -4.18
N VAL A 24 -0.70 -28.04 -5.43
CA VAL A 24 0.50 -27.28 -5.82
C VAL A 24 0.26 -25.79 -5.94
N TRP A 25 -0.98 -25.37 -6.20
CA TRP A 25 -1.30 -23.98 -6.54
C TRP A 25 -1.01 -22.97 -5.42
N PRO A 26 -1.29 -23.25 -4.13
CA PRO A 26 -0.94 -22.35 -3.03
C PRO A 26 0.55 -22.03 -2.96
N MET A 27 1.41 -23.04 -3.15
CA MET A 27 2.87 -22.83 -3.20
C MET A 27 3.28 -22.02 -4.41
N LEU A 28 2.75 -22.28 -5.60
CA LEU A 28 3.02 -21.50 -6.80
C LEU A 28 2.57 -20.05 -6.65
N ALA A 29 1.41 -19.81 -6.04
CA ALA A 29 0.92 -18.46 -5.74
C ALA A 29 1.90 -17.69 -4.84
N LEU A 30 2.34 -18.31 -3.74
CA LEU A 30 3.30 -17.68 -2.83
C LEU A 30 4.66 -17.42 -3.49
N LEU A 31 5.18 -18.39 -4.24
CA LEU A 31 6.45 -18.23 -4.95
C LEU A 31 6.39 -17.14 -6.01
N SER A 32 5.25 -16.96 -6.68
CA SER A 32 5.08 -15.95 -7.73
C SER A 32 5.21 -14.51 -7.22
N ILE A 33 4.82 -14.25 -5.99
CA ILE A 33 4.86 -12.90 -5.38
C ILE A 33 6.10 -12.68 -4.49
N THR A 34 6.87 -13.72 -4.24
CA THR A 34 8.08 -13.68 -3.38
C THR A 34 9.36 -13.97 -4.18
N VAL A 35 9.72 -15.24 -4.29
CA VAL A 35 11.00 -15.70 -4.90
C VAL A 35 11.10 -15.26 -6.35
N HIS A 36 10.02 -15.41 -7.13
CA HIS A 36 10.01 -15.01 -8.54
C HIS A 36 10.26 -13.50 -8.69
N VAL A 37 9.61 -12.65 -7.87
CA VAL A 37 9.83 -11.20 -7.88
C VAL A 37 11.29 -10.86 -7.55
N ALA A 38 11.86 -11.48 -6.51
CA ALA A 38 13.24 -11.26 -6.12
C ALA A 38 14.24 -11.70 -7.22
N PHE A 39 13.95 -12.81 -7.89
CA PHE A 39 14.74 -13.29 -9.03
C PHE A 39 14.66 -12.34 -10.22
N MET A 40 13.46 -11.94 -10.62
CA MET A 40 13.24 -11.02 -11.73
C MET A 40 13.91 -9.66 -11.51
N ASP A 41 13.89 -9.13 -10.29
CA ASP A 41 14.57 -7.87 -9.96
C ASP A 41 16.10 -7.92 -10.14
N ARG A 42 16.71 -9.12 -10.07
CA ARG A 42 18.15 -9.33 -10.33
C ARG A 42 18.51 -9.27 -11.81
N LEU A 43 17.57 -9.50 -12.72
CA LEU A 43 17.81 -9.47 -14.16
C LEU A 43 18.09 -8.05 -14.70
N GLY A 44 17.96 -7.01 -13.86
CA GLY A 44 18.46 -5.67 -14.13
C GLY A 44 17.82 -4.94 -15.30
N ARG A 45 16.57 -5.26 -15.67
CA ARG A 45 15.84 -4.56 -16.73
C ARG A 45 15.35 -3.20 -16.28
N ALA A 46 15.05 -2.32 -17.22
CA ALA A 46 14.39 -1.05 -16.97
C ALA A 46 12.95 -1.09 -17.49
N LEU A 47 12.00 -0.55 -16.70
CA LEU A 47 10.66 -0.29 -17.20
C LEU A 47 10.70 0.95 -18.10
N ARG A 48 10.14 0.84 -19.29
CA ARG A 48 9.94 1.98 -20.17
C ARG A 48 8.82 2.85 -19.60
N LEU A 49 9.04 4.15 -19.55
CA LEU A 49 8.01 5.13 -19.25
C LEU A 49 6.93 5.09 -20.34
N SER A 50 5.71 5.36 -19.98
CA SER A 50 4.58 5.37 -20.91
C SER A 50 3.58 6.43 -20.49
N ASP A 51 3.05 7.15 -21.46
CA ASP A 51 1.96 8.12 -21.26
C ASP A 51 0.57 7.46 -21.16
N SER A 52 0.54 6.12 -21.15
CA SER A 52 -0.68 5.35 -20.91
C SER A 52 -1.25 5.68 -19.54
N SER A 53 -2.57 5.82 -19.44
CA SER A 53 -3.24 5.99 -18.15
C SER A 53 -3.22 4.75 -17.26
N GLY A 54 -2.86 3.58 -17.79
CA GLY A 54 -2.92 2.30 -17.08
C GLY A 54 -4.32 1.89 -16.58
N ARG A 55 -5.37 2.63 -16.97
CA ARG A 55 -6.73 2.51 -16.40
C ARG A 55 -7.35 1.12 -16.56
N ALA A 56 -7.14 0.47 -17.68
CA ALA A 56 -7.67 -0.88 -17.89
C ALA A 56 -7.11 -1.84 -16.83
N LEU A 57 -5.80 -1.79 -16.59
CA LEU A 57 -5.17 -2.62 -15.58
C LEU A 57 -5.65 -2.29 -14.17
N THR A 58 -5.76 -1.00 -13.79
CA THR A 58 -6.22 -0.63 -12.44
C THR A 58 -7.66 -1.09 -12.18
N LEU A 59 -8.54 -1.05 -13.17
CA LEU A 59 -9.91 -1.56 -13.05
C LEU A 59 -9.95 -3.09 -12.98
N THR A 60 -9.12 -3.79 -13.79
CA THR A 60 -8.99 -5.25 -13.73
C THR A 60 -8.47 -5.71 -12.36
N LEU A 61 -7.46 -5.03 -11.81
CA LEU A 61 -6.93 -5.32 -10.47
C LEU A 61 -7.96 -5.04 -9.36
N ALA A 62 -8.80 -4.01 -9.52
CA ALA A 62 -9.89 -3.76 -8.59
C ALA A 62 -10.95 -4.89 -8.64
N ALA A 63 -11.31 -5.37 -9.85
CA ALA A 63 -12.17 -6.54 -9.99
C ALA A 63 -11.54 -7.79 -9.35
N ALA A 64 -10.26 -8.04 -9.62
CA ALA A 64 -9.51 -9.15 -9.00
C ALA A 64 -9.52 -9.05 -7.47
N HIS A 65 -9.32 -7.85 -6.89
CA HIS A 65 -9.41 -7.64 -5.43
C HIS A 65 -10.76 -8.07 -4.86
N PHE A 66 -11.87 -7.58 -5.46
CA PHE A 66 -13.22 -7.88 -4.96
C PHE A 66 -13.68 -9.32 -5.22
N LEU A 67 -13.02 -10.05 -6.11
CA LEU A 67 -13.21 -11.48 -6.32
C LEU A 67 -12.33 -12.32 -5.36
N LEU A 68 -11.06 -11.98 -5.24
CA LEU A 68 -10.09 -12.78 -4.48
C LEU A 68 -10.27 -12.67 -2.97
N LEU A 69 -10.66 -11.50 -2.45
CA LEU A 69 -10.84 -11.31 -1.01
C LEU A 69 -11.94 -12.22 -0.45
N PRO A 70 -13.19 -12.20 -0.94
CA PRO A 70 -14.24 -13.13 -0.46
C PRO A 70 -13.93 -14.59 -0.79
N LEU A 71 -13.35 -14.89 -1.97
CA LEU A 71 -12.93 -16.23 -2.32
C LEU A 71 -11.87 -16.78 -1.34
N GLY A 72 -10.87 -15.97 -0.98
CA GLY A 72 -9.84 -16.35 -0.03
C GLY A 72 -10.38 -16.52 1.39
N VAL A 73 -11.29 -15.64 1.83
CA VAL A 73 -11.98 -15.77 3.13
C VAL A 73 -12.75 -17.10 3.20
N TRP A 74 -13.51 -17.43 2.16
CA TRP A 74 -14.20 -18.73 2.08
C TRP A 74 -13.20 -19.89 2.04
N ALA A 75 -12.17 -19.80 1.20
CA ALA A 75 -11.16 -20.83 1.05
C ALA A 75 -10.47 -21.17 2.38
N ILE A 76 -10.05 -20.14 3.12
CA ILE A 76 -9.37 -20.32 4.40
C ILE A 76 -10.35 -20.76 5.51
N GLY A 77 -11.57 -20.19 5.51
CA GLY A 77 -12.54 -20.41 6.59
C GLY A 77 -13.39 -21.68 6.46
N ALA A 78 -13.80 -22.04 5.24
CA ALA A 78 -14.89 -22.99 5.05
C ALA A 78 -14.70 -24.02 3.93
N ALA A 79 -13.73 -23.87 3.01
CA ALA A 79 -13.58 -24.78 1.87
C ALA A 79 -13.21 -26.21 2.34
N PRO A 80 -14.02 -27.24 2.02
CA PRO A 80 -13.82 -28.60 2.58
C PRO A 80 -12.67 -29.36 1.91
N HIS A 81 -12.25 -28.94 0.71
CA HIS A 81 -11.20 -29.58 -0.08
C HIS A 81 -9.78 -29.10 0.23
N LEU A 82 -9.63 -28.06 1.09
CA LEU A 82 -8.34 -27.46 1.41
C LEU A 82 -7.85 -27.94 2.79
N GLU A 83 -6.60 -28.38 2.83
CA GLU A 83 -5.92 -28.75 4.06
C GLU A 83 -5.37 -27.53 4.80
N GLY A 84 -4.93 -27.71 6.04
CA GLY A 84 -4.37 -26.62 6.86
C GLY A 84 -3.17 -25.93 6.22
N GLN A 85 -2.30 -26.69 5.53
CA GLN A 85 -1.16 -26.16 4.80
C GLN A 85 -1.60 -25.30 3.63
N ASP A 86 -2.57 -25.74 2.84
CA ASP A 86 -3.11 -24.94 1.72
C ASP A 86 -3.67 -23.61 2.21
N ARG A 87 -4.46 -23.65 3.28
CA ARG A 87 -5.05 -22.44 3.90
C ARG A 87 -3.99 -21.45 4.38
N ALA A 88 -2.92 -21.94 5.01
CA ALA A 88 -1.81 -21.10 5.45
C ALA A 88 -1.07 -20.45 4.28
N LEU A 89 -0.79 -21.20 3.21
CA LEU A 89 -0.14 -20.68 2.01
C LEU A 89 -1.03 -19.69 1.25
N ILE A 90 -2.34 -19.97 1.16
CA ILE A 90 -3.33 -19.03 0.58
C ILE A 90 -3.37 -17.74 1.39
N PHE A 91 -3.43 -17.84 2.75
CA PHE A 91 -3.39 -16.68 3.62
C PHE A 91 -2.13 -15.81 3.35
N ALA A 92 -0.96 -16.44 3.27
CA ALA A 92 0.29 -15.74 3.02
C ALA A 92 0.31 -15.08 1.63
N ALA A 93 -0.04 -15.82 0.57
CA ALA A 93 -0.03 -15.32 -0.80
C ALA A 93 -1.07 -14.21 -1.02
N LEU A 94 -2.32 -14.41 -0.56
CA LEU A 94 -3.39 -13.42 -0.64
C LEU A 94 -3.06 -12.18 0.20
N GLY A 95 -2.54 -12.35 1.42
CA GLY A 95 -2.14 -11.24 2.27
C GLY A 95 -1.04 -10.38 1.63
N LEU A 96 -0.06 -11.00 0.94
CA LEU A 96 0.94 -10.28 0.14
C LEU A 96 0.32 -9.57 -1.06
N PHE A 97 -0.61 -10.22 -1.77
CA PHE A 97 -1.34 -9.59 -2.88
C PHE A 97 -2.13 -8.36 -2.42
N LEU A 98 -2.87 -8.48 -1.32
CA LEU A 98 -3.65 -7.38 -0.76
C LEU A 98 -2.74 -6.23 -0.29
N GLY A 99 -1.62 -6.55 0.34
CA GLY A 99 -0.67 -5.57 0.89
C GLY A 99 0.17 -4.86 -0.18
N GLN A 100 0.58 -5.54 -1.25
CA GLN A 100 1.49 -4.99 -2.25
C GLN A 100 0.76 -4.53 -3.51
N ILE A 101 -0.14 -5.35 -4.06
CA ILE A 101 -0.78 -5.08 -5.34
C ILE A 101 -2.10 -4.32 -5.14
N SER A 102 -2.98 -4.81 -4.27
CA SER A 102 -4.28 -4.14 -4.04
C SER A 102 -4.12 -2.77 -3.38
N ASN A 103 -3.22 -2.62 -2.40
CA ASN A 103 -2.92 -1.31 -1.79
C ASN A 103 -2.35 -0.33 -2.83
N SER A 104 -1.36 -0.75 -3.65
CA SER A 104 -0.81 0.11 -4.70
C SER A 104 -1.86 0.50 -5.74
N ASN A 105 -2.76 -0.42 -6.08
CA ASN A 105 -3.87 -0.14 -6.99
C ASN A 105 -4.91 0.81 -6.38
N ALA A 106 -5.28 0.60 -5.13
CA ALA A 106 -6.19 1.50 -4.41
C ALA A 106 -5.60 2.91 -4.29
N HIS A 107 -4.31 3.01 -4.01
CA HIS A 107 -3.56 4.25 -3.95
C HIS A 107 -3.59 5.01 -5.30
N GLU A 108 -3.31 4.35 -6.42
CA GLU A 108 -3.44 4.94 -7.75
C GLU A 108 -4.88 5.42 -8.03
N LEU A 109 -5.88 4.61 -7.65
CA LEU A 109 -7.28 4.92 -7.88
C LEU A 109 -7.81 6.11 -7.06
N ILE A 110 -7.36 6.31 -5.82
CA ILE A 110 -7.81 7.45 -5.01
C ILE A 110 -7.24 8.78 -5.51
N HIS A 111 -6.12 8.76 -6.23
CA HIS A 111 -5.54 9.94 -6.88
C HIS A 111 -6.16 10.27 -8.24
N ALA A 112 -6.99 9.38 -8.79
CA ALA A 112 -7.63 9.63 -10.09
C ALA A 112 -8.52 10.88 -10.06
N SER A 113 -8.53 11.66 -11.14
CA SER A 113 -9.37 12.85 -11.28
C SER A 113 -10.87 12.53 -11.36
N ARG A 114 -11.23 11.36 -11.90
CA ARG A 114 -12.62 10.91 -12.09
C ARG A 114 -13.20 10.32 -10.81
N ARG A 115 -14.49 10.57 -10.57
CA ARG A 115 -15.20 10.13 -9.36
C ARG A 115 -15.28 8.61 -9.20
N LEU A 116 -15.57 7.86 -10.30
CA LEU A 116 -15.75 6.42 -10.22
C LEU A 116 -14.48 5.67 -9.80
N PRO A 117 -13.30 5.88 -10.42
CA PRO A 117 -12.06 5.28 -9.94
C PRO A 117 -11.75 5.60 -8.46
N ARG A 118 -11.94 6.86 -8.03
CA ARG A 118 -11.76 7.24 -6.61
C ARG A 118 -12.67 6.47 -5.67
N ARG A 119 -13.94 6.28 -6.03
CA ARG A 119 -14.88 5.47 -5.23
C ARG A 119 -14.46 4.02 -5.16
N ILE A 120 -13.97 3.45 -6.27
CA ILE A 120 -13.45 2.07 -6.30
C ILE A 120 -12.22 1.94 -5.39
N GLY A 121 -11.24 2.84 -5.48
CA GLY A 121 -10.08 2.84 -4.57
C GLY A 121 -10.47 2.99 -3.11
N THR A 122 -11.44 3.86 -2.81
CA THR A 122 -12.01 4.00 -1.46
C THR A 122 -12.66 2.69 -0.99
N ALA A 123 -13.42 2.00 -1.85
CA ALA A 123 -14.06 0.74 -1.51
C ALA A 123 -13.04 -0.38 -1.24
N ILE A 124 -11.91 -0.41 -1.98
CA ILE A 124 -10.81 -1.34 -1.68
C ILE A 124 -10.26 -1.07 -0.28
N TYR A 125 -9.97 0.18 0.10
CA TYR A 125 -9.49 0.48 1.45
C TYR A 125 -10.53 0.17 2.54
N ILE A 126 -11.81 0.42 2.29
CA ILE A 126 -12.89 0.04 3.21
C ILE A 126 -12.91 -1.48 3.43
N SER A 127 -12.81 -2.28 2.35
CA SER A 127 -12.78 -3.74 2.43
C SER A 127 -11.52 -4.30 3.09
N LEU A 128 -10.47 -3.49 3.24
CA LEU A 128 -9.27 -3.79 4.03
C LEU A 128 -9.35 -3.22 5.46
N LEU A 129 -10.53 -2.80 5.93
CA LEU A 129 -10.74 -2.14 7.22
C LEU A 129 -9.89 -0.87 7.41
N HIS A 130 -9.47 -0.23 6.32
CA HIS A 130 -8.55 0.90 6.30
C HIS A 130 -9.12 2.11 5.54
N GLY A 131 -10.44 2.25 5.51
CA GLY A 131 -11.12 3.34 4.76
C GLY A 131 -10.66 4.74 5.14
N HIS A 132 -10.31 4.97 6.41
CA HIS A 132 -9.79 6.24 6.91
C HIS A 132 -8.45 6.67 6.28
N HIS A 133 -7.67 5.72 5.76
CA HIS A 133 -6.44 6.00 5.01
C HIS A 133 -6.69 6.95 3.84
N VAL A 134 -7.84 6.88 3.17
CA VAL A 134 -8.19 7.80 2.07
C VAL A 134 -8.16 9.25 2.53
N SER A 135 -8.76 9.55 3.68
CA SER A 135 -8.78 10.90 4.25
C SER A 135 -7.41 11.31 4.76
N ALA A 136 -6.74 10.44 5.51
CA ALA A 136 -5.40 10.70 6.03
C ALA A 136 -4.39 10.91 4.90
N HIS A 137 -4.38 10.06 3.89
CA HIS A 137 -3.44 10.11 2.77
C HIS A 137 -3.59 11.40 1.94
N LEU A 138 -4.80 11.71 1.52
CA LEU A 138 -5.05 12.86 0.64
C LEU A 138 -5.01 14.21 1.36
N ARG A 139 -5.35 14.27 2.65
CA ARG A 139 -5.52 15.54 3.39
C ARG A 139 -4.43 15.82 4.40
N VAL A 140 -3.69 14.80 4.83
CA VAL A 140 -2.63 14.93 5.84
C VAL A 140 -1.29 14.53 5.25
N HIS A 141 -1.14 13.30 4.80
CA HIS A 141 0.13 12.76 4.32
C HIS A 141 0.68 13.56 3.13
N HIS A 142 -0.06 13.73 2.04
CA HIS A 142 0.44 14.49 0.89
C HIS A 142 0.84 15.94 1.21
N PRO A 143 0.05 16.72 1.95
CA PRO A 143 0.45 18.08 2.34
C PRO A 143 1.61 18.12 3.33
N ALA A 144 1.68 17.18 4.27
CA ALA A 144 2.57 17.23 5.43
C ALA A 144 3.69 16.17 5.42
N ALA A 145 3.80 15.34 4.37
CA ALA A 145 4.85 14.30 4.29
C ALA A 145 6.24 14.91 4.56
N ALA A 146 7.08 14.14 5.25
CA ALA A 146 8.40 14.55 5.72
C ALA A 146 8.40 15.74 6.70
N THR A 147 7.28 16.00 7.40
CA THR A 147 7.20 16.95 8.52
C THR A 147 6.72 16.24 9.79
N PRO A 148 6.86 16.87 10.99
CA PRO A 148 6.34 16.30 12.23
C PRO A 148 4.80 16.19 12.30
N ALA A 149 4.07 16.90 11.42
CA ALA A 149 2.62 16.86 11.36
C ALA A 149 2.06 15.62 10.67
N ASP A 150 2.90 14.89 9.92
CA ASP A 150 2.51 13.66 9.25
C ASP A 150 2.80 12.43 10.11
N PRO A 151 1.76 11.69 10.56
CA PRO A 151 1.96 10.47 11.35
C PRO A 151 2.66 9.35 10.57
N ASN A 152 2.63 9.39 9.23
CA ASN A 152 3.22 8.36 8.36
C ASN A 152 4.67 8.66 7.96
N SER A 153 5.28 9.75 8.49
CA SER A 153 6.70 10.08 8.27
C SER A 153 7.56 9.74 9.47
N ALA A 154 8.18 8.57 9.46
CA ALA A 154 9.00 8.06 10.56
C ALA A 154 10.27 8.90 10.80
N PRO A 155 10.55 9.38 12.02
CA PRO A 155 11.81 10.02 12.34
C PRO A 155 12.97 9.02 12.32
N LYS A 156 14.19 9.52 12.04
CA LYS A 156 15.41 8.72 12.14
C LYS A 156 15.54 8.08 13.53
N GLY A 157 15.90 6.82 13.59
CA GLY A 157 16.06 6.05 14.83
C GLY A 157 14.79 5.37 15.33
N MET A 158 13.59 5.75 14.87
CA MET A 158 12.35 5.06 15.23
C MET A 158 12.33 3.66 14.60
N GLY A 159 12.03 2.63 15.40
CA GLY A 159 11.82 1.27 14.89
C GLY A 159 10.41 1.07 14.32
N PHE A 160 10.28 0.16 13.34
CA PHE A 160 9.02 -0.07 12.63
C PHE A 160 7.84 -0.40 13.56
N TRP A 161 8.02 -1.27 14.55
CA TRP A 161 6.92 -1.70 15.42
C TRP A 161 6.33 -0.56 16.26
N ARG A 162 7.19 0.36 16.73
CA ARG A 162 6.72 1.58 17.39
C ARG A 162 6.01 2.50 16.40
N PHE A 163 6.58 2.66 15.20
CA PHE A 163 5.96 3.43 14.13
C PHE A 163 4.58 2.87 13.77
N LEU A 164 4.45 1.55 13.57
CA LEU A 164 3.19 0.90 13.21
C LEU A 164 2.05 1.31 14.14
N LEU A 165 2.27 1.22 15.45
CA LEU A 165 1.25 1.57 16.45
C LEU A 165 0.94 3.07 16.45
N SER A 166 1.98 3.92 16.39
CA SER A 166 1.79 5.37 16.41
C SER A 166 1.16 5.90 15.13
N ALA A 167 1.55 5.35 13.96
CA ALA A 167 1.01 5.75 12.67
C ALA A 167 -0.44 5.27 12.50
N SER A 168 -0.77 4.03 12.84
CA SER A 168 -2.15 3.51 12.75
C SER A 168 -3.16 4.39 13.50
N TRP A 169 -2.84 4.76 14.74
CA TRP A 169 -3.70 5.65 15.52
C TRP A 169 -3.61 7.11 15.06
N GLY A 170 -2.40 7.54 14.72
CA GLY A 170 -2.13 8.91 14.25
C GLY A 170 -2.87 9.25 12.97
N GLU A 171 -2.82 8.39 11.96
CA GLU A 171 -3.52 8.63 10.69
C GLU A 171 -5.05 8.59 10.84
N PHE A 172 -5.59 7.68 11.67
CA PHE A 172 -7.02 7.64 11.96
C PHE A 172 -7.50 8.97 12.52
N ARG A 173 -6.81 9.49 13.56
CA ARG A 173 -7.16 10.78 14.19
C ARG A 173 -6.94 11.97 13.26
N ALA A 174 -5.80 12.02 12.60
CA ALA A 174 -5.44 13.14 11.72
C ALA A 174 -6.41 13.25 10.53
N GLY A 175 -6.75 12.11 9.91
CA GLY A 175 -7.75 12.05 8.84
C GLY A 175 -9.15 12.51 9.30
N TRP A 176 -9.60 12.04 10.48
CA TRP A 176 -10.84 12.50 11.08
C TRP A 176 -10.85 14.01 11.31
N GLN A 177 -9.79 14.54 11.92
CA GLN A 177 -9.67 15.97 12.21
C GLN A 177 -9.63 16.80 10.92
N ALA A 178 -8.91 16.35 9.90
CA ALA A 178 -8.84 17.05 8.61
C ALA A 178 -10.20 17.09 7.90
N ASP A 179 -10.95 15.99 7.88
CA ASP A 179 -12.30 15.95 7.32
C ASP A 179 -13.27 16.83 8.12
N SER A 180 -13.23 16.76 9.45
CA SER A 180 -14.08 17.58 10.34
C SER A 180 -13.80 19.07 10.15
N ALA A 181 -12.53 19.46 10.11
CA ALA A 181 -12.14 20.85 9.87
C ALA A 181 -12.55 21.36 8.47
N GLN A 182 -12.45 20.52 7.44
CA GLN A 182 -12.92 20.88 6.10
C GLN A 182 -14.44 21.07 6.09
N ARG A 183 -15.17 20.21 6.79
CA ARG A 183 -16.63 20.28 6.89
C ARG A 183 -17.06 21.54 7.63
N ALA A 184 -16.42 21.88 8.74
CA ALA A 184 -16.73 23.09 9.52
C ALA A 184 -16.57 24.41 8.72
N ARG A 185 -15.73 24.40 7.69
CA ARG A 185 -15.53 25.56 6.78
C ARG A 185 -16.58 25.67 5.67
N LYS A 186 -17.38 24.62 5.44
CA LYS A 186 -18.40 24.62 4.39
C LYS A 186 -19.71 25.21 4.92
N THR A 187 -20.30 26.12 4.16
CA THR A 187 -21.65 26.63 4.37
C THR A 187 -22.68 25.75 3.64
N GLY A 188 -23.88 25.60 4.19
CA GLY A 188 -24.98 24.85 3.60
C GLY A 188 -25.06 23.38 4.06
N ALA A 189 -26.03 22.64 3.48
CA ALA A 189 -26.29 21.26 3.84
C ALA A 189 -25.09 20.36 3.50
N GLN A 190 -24.65 19.58 4.44
CA GLN A 190 -23.55 18.64 4.29
C GLN A 190 -24.07 17.22 4.40
N GLY A 191 -23.62 16.35 3.47
CA GLY A 191 -23.83 14.91 3.58
C GLY A 191 -23.15 14.29 4.83
N LEU A 192 -23.25 12.99 4.99
CA LEU A 192 -22.64 12.28 6.11
C LEU A 192 -21.11 12.48 6.16
N HIS A 193 -20.53 12.38 7.35
CA HIS A 193 -19.08 12.40 7.52
C HIS A 193 -18.45 11.21 6.79
N PRO A 194 -17.31 11.36 6.08
CA PRO A 194 -16.68 10.25 5.33
C PRO A 194 -16.45 8.99 6.18
N TYR A 195 -16.09 9.16 7.44
CA TYR A 195 -15.90 8.05 8.38
C TYR A 195 -17.17 7.22 8.63
N THR A 196 -18.36 7.80 8.48
CA THR A 196 -19.61 7.02 8.52
C THR A 196 -19.61 5.96 7.42
N LEU A 197 -19.23 6.33 6.18
CA LEU A 197 -19.09 5.39 5.09
C LEU A 197 -17.99 4.35 5.36
N TYR A 198 -16.86 4.78 5.91
CA TYR A 198 -15.73 3.87 6.20
C TYR A 198 -16.10 2.83 7.24
N LEU A 199 -16.72 3.25 8.34
CA LEU A 199 -17.09 2.36 9.45
C LEU A 199 -18.28 1.45 9.10
N THR A 200 -19.30 1.97 8.43
CA THR A 200 -20.42 1.12 7.99
C THR A 200 -19.99 0.10 6.94
N GLY A 201 -19.14 0.50 5.99
CA GLY A 201 -18.59 -0.43 4.99
C GLY A 201 -17.69 -1.48 5.62
N ALA A 202 -16.87 -1.12 6.62
CA ALA A 202 -16.07 -2.06 7.40
C ALA A 202 -16.95 -3.06 8.17
N ALA A 203 -18.03 -2.60 8.81
CA ALA A 203 -18.98 -3.48 9.50
C ALA A 203 -19.67 -4.47 8.55
N LEU A 204 -20.07 -4.00 7.35
CA LEU A 204 -20.64 -4.86 6.32
C LEU A 204 -19.63 -5.91 5.82
N ALA A 205 -18.37 -5.53 5.66
CA ALA A 205 -17.32 -6.46 5.23
C ALA A 205 -17.03 -7.54 6.30
N LEU A 206 -17.02 -7.17 7.59
CA LEU A 206 -16.91 -8.12 8.71
C LEU A 206 -18.08 -9.09 8.73
N LEU A 207 -19.32 -8.60 8.57
CA LEU A 207 -20.51 -9.44 8.49
C LEU A 207 -20.43 -10.39 7.28
N THR A 208 -20.02 -9.88 6.12
CA THR A 208 -19.84 -10.71 4.91
C THR A 208 -18.82 -11.82 5.16
N ALA A 209 -17.69 -11.53 5.79
CA ALA A 209 -16.68 -12.54 6.11
C ALA A 209 -17.22 -13.62 7.07
N LEU A 210 -18.01 -13.23 8.08
CA LEU A 210 -18.68 -14.15 8.99
C LEU A 210 -19.68 -15.06 8.26
N LEU A 211 -20.46 -14.51 7.34
CA LEU A 211 -21.44 -15.27 6.56
C LEU A 211 -20.79 -16.24 5.56
N LEU A 212 -19.66 -15.86 4.97
CA LEU A 212 -18.94 -16.68 3.99
C LEU A 212 -18.16 -17.84 4.60
N GLY A 213 -17.55 -17.65 5.77
CA GLY A 213 -16.59 -18.60 6.32
C GLY A 213 -16.77 -18.87 7.83
N GLY A 214 -17.91 -18.45 8.43
CA GLY A 214 -18.11 -18.56 9.86
C GLY A 214 -17.07 -17.80 10.68
N VAL A 215 -16.84 -18.20 11.90
CA VAL A 215 -15.83 -17.58 12.80
C VAL A 215 -14.42 -17.70 12.20
N ALA A 216 -14.08 -18.84 11.59
CA ALA A 216 -12.77 -19.04 10.96
C ALA A 216 -12.56 -18.07 9.78
N GLY A 217 -13.58 -17.85 8.93
CA GLY A 217 -13.54 -16.88 7.84
C GLY A 217 -13.43 -15.43 8.34
N LEU A 218 -14.14 -15.09 9.42
CA LEU A 218 -14.01 -13.78 10.06
C LEU A 218 -12.60 -13.54 10.59
N LEU A 219 -11.99 -14.52 11.28
CA LEU A 219 -10.63 -14.42 11.79
C LEU A 219 -9.61 -14.32 10.64
N ALA A 220 -9.79 -15.12 9.59
CA ALA A 220 -8.96 -15.05 8.38
C ALA A 220 -9.05 -13.65 7.73
N TYR A 221 -10.24 -13.09 7.59
CA TYR A 221 -10.46 -11.78 7.03
C TYR A 221 -9.79 -10.67 7.86
N VAL A 222 -9.98 -10.66 9.17
CA VAL A 222 -9.34 -9.69 10.08
C VAL A 222 -7.82 -9.81 10.00
N GLY A 223 -7.29 -11.04 9.97
CA GLY A 223 -5.85 -11.29 9.80
C GLY A 223 -5.32 -10.76 8.45
N LEU A 224 -6.03 -11.02 7.35
CA LEU A 224 -5.68 -10.52 6.01
C LEU A 224 -5.70 -8.99 5.95
N ALA A 225 -6.73 -8.37 6.51
CA ALA A 225 -6.85 -6.91 6.57
C ALA A 225 -5.72 -6.29 7.41
N ALA A 226 -5.45 -6.84 8.60
CA ALA A 226 -4.36 -6.38 9.46
C ALA A 226 -2.99 -6.54 8.77
N TYR A 227 -2.77 -7.65 8.06
CA TYR A 227 -1.54 -7.89 7.32
C TYR A 227 -1.38 -6.91 6.13
N ALA A 228 -2.47 -6.61 5.41
CA ALA A 228 -2.45 -5.62 4.33
C ALA A 228 -2.18 -4.20 4.85
N GLN A 229 -2.79 -3.78 5.98
CA GLN A 229 -2.54 -2.50 6.62
C GLN A 229 -1.10 -2.39 7.12
N MET A 230 -0.57 -3.44 7.76
CA MET A 230 0.82 -3.49 8.20
C MET A 230 1.79 -3.27 7.02
N GLN A 231 1.54 -3.90 5.86
CA GLN A 231 2.39 -3.74 4.67
C GLN A 231 2.30 -2.32 4.08
N LEU A 232 1.13 -1.67 4.10
CA LEU A 232 0.98 -0.28 3.68
C LEU A 232 1.82 0.64 4.58
N LEU A 233 1.64 0.55 5.90
CA LEU A 233 2.41 1.36 6.86
C LEU A 233 3.91 1.03 6.82
N LEU A 234 4.27 -0.22 6.51
CA LEU A 234 5.66 -0.61 6.29
C LEU A 234 6.26 0.06 5.04
N SER A 235 5.45 0.22 3.98
CA SER A 235 5.84 0.98 2.79
C SER A 235 6.09 2.45 3.13
N ASP A 236 5.16 3.11 3.83
CA ASP A 236 5.31 4.49 4.28
C ASP A 236 6.54 4.67 5.18
N TYR A 237 6.72 3.76 6.16
CA TYR A 237 7.91 3.75 7.02
C TYR A 237 9.21 3.72 6.21
N VAL A 238 9.31 2.80 5.24
CA VAL A 238 10.51 2.64 4.41
C VAL A 238 10.75 3.86 3.53
N GLN A 239 9.69 4.42 2.96
CA GLN A 239 9.77 5.50 1.98
C GLN A 239 9.96 6.89 2.60
N HIS A 240 9.57 7.09 3.88
CA HIS A 240 9.70 8.38 4.56
C HIS A 240 10.70 8.36 5.74
N TYR A 241 11.41 7.25 5.98
CA TYR A 241 12.29 7.13 7.13
C TYR A 241 13.40 8.18 7.14
N GLY A 242 13.39 9.03 8.15
CA GLY A 242 14.46 9.96 8.49
C GLY A 242 14.65 11.14 7.54
N LEU A 243 13.86 11.26 6.47
CA LEU A 243 13.88 12.41 5.57
C LEU A 243 12.95 13.50 6.12
N ARG A 244 13.39 14.76 6.04
CA ARG A 244 12.64 15.91 6.59
C ARG A 244 12.69 17.10 5.64
N ARG A 245 11.58 17.81 5.56
CA ARG A 245 11.48 19.13 4.93
C ARG A 245 11.98 20.18 5.92
N GLU A 246 12.74 21.12 5.43
CA GLU A 246 13.25 22.24 6.24
C GLU A 246 12.14 23.24 6.55
N GLN A 247 12.16 23.79 7.76
CA GLN A 247 11.28 24.88 8.13
C GLN A 247 11.91 26.20 7.73
N ARG A 248 11.19 27.00 6.96
CA ARG A 248 11.60 28.33 6.52
C ARG A 248 11.48 29.36 7.63
N PRO A 249 12.11 30.53 7.49
CA PRO A 249 12.01 31.62 8.47
C PRO A 249 10.57 32.10 8.72
N ASP A 250 9.66 31.94 7.75
CA ASP A 250 8.23 32.25 7.87
C ASP A 250 7.43 31.20 8.64
N GLY A 251 8.09 30.18 9.20
CA GLY A 251 7.48 29.08 9.93
C GLY A 251 6.85 27.99 9.07
N ARG A 252 6.79 28.14 7.74
CA ARG A 252 6.27 27.13 6.81
C ARG A 252 7.37 26.14 6.44
N PHE A 253 6.96 24.90 6.16
CA PHE A 253 7.88 23.94 5.57
C PHE A 253 8.09 24.20 4.08
N GLU A 254 9.29 23.92 3.59
CA GLU A 254 9.55 23.95 2.15
C GLU A 254 8.60 23.01 1.39
N PRO A 255 8.33 23.24 0.08
CA PRO A 255 7.53 22.32 -0.72
C PRO A 255 8.14 20.91 -0.75
N MET A 256 7.27 19.90 -0.94
CA MET A 256 7.74 18.53 -1.19
C MET A 256 8.61 18.50 -2.45
N GLY A 257 9.83 18.04 -2.30
CA GLY A 257 10.83 17.95 -3.37
C GLY A 257 11.33 16.53 -3.58
N PRO A 258 12.20 16.33 -4.59
CA PRO A 258 12.71 15.00 -4.95
C PRO A 258 13.48 14.31 -3.83
N GLN A 259 14.06 15.08 -2.90
CA GLN A 259 14.90 14.58 -1.80
C GLN A 259 14.12 14.05 -0.59
N HIS A 260 12.79 14.20 -0.54
CA HIS A 260 12.02 13.96 0.68
C HIS A 260 11.37 12.57 0.78
N SER A 261 11.60 11.69 -0.20
CA SER A 261 11.13 10.30 -0.15
C SER A 261 12.15 9.33 -0.72
N TRP A 262 12.29 8.14 -0.11
CA TRP A 262 13.13 7.07 -0.64
C TRP A 262 12.44 6.36 -1.81
N ASN A 263 13.21 6.02 -2.84
CA ASN A 263 12.74 5.38 -4.07
C ASN A 263 13.40 4.01 -4.25
N ALA A 264 12.64 3.03 -4.73
CA ALA A 264 13.12 1.68 -5.04
C ALA A 264 12.77 1.31 -6.50
N PRO A 265 13.55 1.78 -7.50
CA PRO A 265 13.22 1.63 -8.91
C PRO A 265 13.62 0.26 -9.48
N LYS A 266 13.51 -0.83 -8.71
CA LYS A 266 13.70 -2.19 -9.21
C LYS A 266 12.54 -2.54 -10.13
N TRP A 267 12.87 -3.07 -11.31
CA TRP A 267 11.93 -3.08 -12.44
C TRP A 267 10.70 -3.96 -12.23
N TYR A 268 10.85 -5.19 -11.72
CA TYR A 268 9.74 -6.13 -11.65
C TYR A 268 8.86 -5.89 -10.42
N SER A 269 9.47 -5.68 -9.26
CA SER A 269 8.74 -5.30 -8.05
C SER A 269 8.05 -3.94 -8.19
N ALA A 270 8.67 -2.98 -8.89
CA ALA A 270 8.00 -1.71 -9.21
C ALA A 270 6.82 -1.92 -10.17
N ALA A 271 6.96 -2.80 -11.20
CA ALA A 271 5.85 -3.13 -12.08
C ALA A 271 4.70 -3.78 -11.32
N MET A 272 4.99 -4.74 -10.44
CA MET A 272 4.01 -5.42 -9.61
C MET A 272 3.21 -4.44 -8.72
N MET A 273 3.88 -3.44 -8.16
CA MET A 273 3.29 -2.40 -7.30
C MET A 273 2.93 -1.12 -8.04
N LEU A 274 2.67 -1.18 -9.36
CA LEU A 274 2.25 -0.04 -10.18
C LEU A 274 3.13 1.21 -9.97
N ASN A 275 4.44 1.05 -9.95
CA ASN A 275 5.43 2.11 -9.72
C ASN A 275 5.27 2.89 -8.39
N ALA A 276 4.45 2.46 -7.44
CA ALA A 276 4.38 3.08 -6.11
C ALA A 276 5.78 3.26 -5.44
N PRO A 277 6.80 2.38 -5.71
CA PRO A 277 8.16 2.62 -5.25
C PRO A 277 8.90 3.82 -5.87
N ARG A 278 8.34 4.51 -6.86
CA ARG A 278 8.84 5.78 -7.42
C ARG A 278 8.20 6.96 -6.68
N HIS A 279 8.42 7.00 -5.41
CA HIS A 279 7.59 7.71 -4.44
C HIS A 279 7.82 9.23 -4.44
N SER A 280 9.05 9.70 -4.69
CA SER A 280 9.33 11.13 -4.78
C SER A 280 8.55 11.79 -5.93
N ASP A 281 8.52 11.16 -7.11
CA ASP A 281 7.79 11.69 -8.26
C ASP A 281 6.28 11.68 -8.01
N HIS A 282 5.78 10.62 -7.36
CA HIS A 282 4.38 10.53 -6.95
C HIS A 282 3.99 11.70 -6.02
N HIS A 283 4.80 11.98 -4.99
CA HIS A 283 4.52 13.11 -4.06
C HIS A 283 4.56 14.47 -4.72
N MET A 284 5.48 14.69 -5.66
CA MET A 284 5.56 15.96 -6.40
C MET A 284 4.42 16.11 -7.42
N ARG A 285 3.91 15.01 -7.95
CA ARG A 285 2.93 14.95 -9.04
C ARG A 285 1.89 13.86 -8.80
N PRO A 286 1.05 13.97 -7.76
CA PRO A 286 0.18 12.87 -7.32
C PRO A 286 -0.92 12.49 -8.33
N ALA A 287 -1.21 13.34 -9.31
CA ALA A 287 -2.14 13.05 -10.40
C ALA A 287 -1.47 12.38 -11.62
N ARG A 288 -0.12 12.19 -11.59
CA ARG A 288 0.61 11.53 -12.67
C ARG A 288 0.35 10.02 -12.62
N ALA A 289 -0.12 9.45 -13.74
CA ALA A 289 -0.42 8.03 -13.82
C ALA A 289 0.84 7.18 -13.60
N PHE A 290 0.69 6.02 -12.94
CA PHE A 290 1.80 5.17 -12.54
C PHE A 290 2.79 4.79 -13.67
N PRO A 291 2.38 4.58 -14.94
CA PRO A 291 3.34 4.19 -15.97
C PRO A 291 4.29 5.32 -16.39
N ALA A 292 3.95 6.57 -16.05
CA ALA A 292 4.74 7.75 -16.33
C ALA A 292 5.62 8.20 -15.16
N LEU A 293 5.49 7.60 -13.97
CA LEU A 293 6.33 7.93 -12.82
C LEU A 293 7.81 7.59 -13.10
N GLU A 294 8.70 8.48 -12.71
CA GLU A 294 10.14 8.37 -12.96
C GLU A 294 10.98 8.50 -11.69
N VAL A 295 12.27 8.15 -11.78
CA VAL A 295 13.26 8.39 -10.72
C VAL A 295 14.46 9.08 -11.34
N THR A 296 14.70 10.31 -10.90
CA THR A 296 15.80 11.15 -11.35
C THR A 296 17.05 10.97 -10.47
N PRO A 297 18.22 11.51 -10.87
CA PRO A 297 19.45 11.44 -10.07
C PRO A 297 19.34 12.13 -8.70
N GLU A 298 18.50 13.17 -8.59
CA GLU A 298 18.31 13.98 -7.38
C GLU A 298 17.45 13.26 -6.32
N MET A 299 16.82 12.15 -6.68
CA MET A 299 15.97 11.37 -5.78
C MET A 299 16.78 10.33 -4.99
N PRO A 300 16.59 10.22 -3.66
CA PRO A 300 17.29 9.21 -2.87
C PRO A 300 16.79 7.81 -3.24
N LYS A 301 17.74 6.86 -3.33
CA LYS A 301 17.45 5.48 -3.72
C LYS A 301 17.75 4.52 -2.58
N LEU A 302 16.83 3.60 -2.36
CA LEU A 302 17.01 2.47 -1.47
C LEU A 302 18.06 1.50 -2.04
N PRO A 303 18.81 0.78 -1.19
CA PRO A 303 19.83 -0.19 -1.66
C PRO A 303 19.22 -1.42 -2.34
N PHE A 304 18.00 -1.79 -1.96
CA PHE A 304 17.29 -2.96 -2.49
C PHE A 304 15.87 -2.59 -2.92
N SER A 305 15.14 -3.56 -3.47
CA SER A 305 13.72 -3.39 -3.81
C SER A 305 12.87 -3.11 -2.56
N LEU A 306 11.72 -2.48 -2.74
CA LEU A 306 10.84 -2.13 -1.62
C LEU A 306 10.44 -3.36 -0.78
N PRO A 307 10.06 -4.52 -1.35
CA PRO A 307 9.77 -5.72 -0.56
C PRO A 307 10.96 -6.20 0.28
N VAL A 308 12.17 -6.16 -0.26
CA VAL A 308 13.39 -6.54 0.48
C VAL A 308 13.66 -5.55 1.62
N MET A 309 13.52 -4.25 1.36
CA MET A 309 13.68 -3.22 2.38
C MET A 309 12.61 -3.32 3.47
N ALA A 310 11.38 -3.71 3.10
CA ALA A 310 10.30 -3.97 4.03
C ALA A 310 10.66 -5.12 5.01
N VAL A 311 11.19 -6.23 4.50
CA VAL A 311 11.66 -7.34 5.36
C VAL A 311 12.79 -6.88 6.30
N ILE A 312 13.75 -6.11 5.80
CA ILE A 312 14.84 -5.54 6.63
C ILE A 312 14.28 -4.63 7.74
N ALA A 313 13.22 -3.87 7.45
CA ALA A 313 12.62 -2.95 8.41
C ALA A 313 11.89 -3.64 9.57
N LEU A 314 11.46 -4.90 9.40
CA LEU A 314 10.87 -5.71 10.47
C LEU A 314 11.88 -6.01 11.60
N VAL A 315 13.20 -5.86 11.34
CA VAL A 315 14.28 -6.04 12.30
C VAL A 315 14.95 -4.68 12.57
N PRO A 316 14.48 -3.88 13.55
CA PRO A 316 14.92 -2.51 13.76
C PRO A 316 16.43 -2.30 13.91
N PRO A 317 17.22 -3.17 14.57
CA PRO A 317 18.67 -3.03 14.59
C PRO A 317 19.32 -3.14 13.22
N LEU A 318 18.85 -4.08 12.38
CA LEU A 318 19.33 -4.26 11.02
C LEU A 318 18.94 -3.07 10.14
N TRP A 319 17.70 -2.60 10.25
CA TRP A 319 17.21 -1.41 9.56
C TRP A 319 18.07 -0.19 9.83
N ARG A 320 18.31 0.13 11.11
CA ARG A 320 19.14 1.27 11.50
C ARG A 320 20.56 1.16 10.97
N ARG A 321 21.17 -0.03 11.03
CA ARG A 321 22.51 -0.27 10.45
C ARG A 321 22.54 0.05 8.94
N VAL A 322 21.49 -0.29 8.20
CA VAL A 322 21.39 -0.06 6.75
C VAL A 322 21.05 1.39 6.45
N MET A 323 20.07 1.99 7.14
CA MET A 323 19.48 3.26 6.72
C MET A 323 20.00 4.51 7.44
N ASP A 324 20.37 4.46 8.73
CA ASP A 324 20.78 5.65 9.46
C ASP A 324 22.00 6.36 8.85
N ARG A 325 22.95 5.59 8.32
CA ARG A 325 24.12 6.15 7.61
C ARG A 325 23.70 6.79 6.26
N ARG A 326 22.70 6.24 5.59
CA ARG A 326 22.18 6.79 4.34
C ARG A 326 21.42 8.08 4.56
N VAL A 327 20.55 8.12 5.57
CA VAL A 327 19.86 9.34 6.01
C VAL A 327 20.88 10.44 6.34
N ALA A 328 21.91 10.14 7.13
CA ALA A 328 22.93 11.12 7.51
C ALA A 328 23.75 11.65 6.32
N ARG A 329 23.99 10.83 5.30
CA ARG A 329 24.68 11.26 4.06
C ARG A 329 23.79 12.10 3.17
N TRP A 330 22.50 11.78 3.14
CA TRP A 330 21.53 12.48 2.28
C TRP A 330 21.19 13.88 2.84
N GLY A 331 20.98 14.01 4.15
CA GLY A 331 20.70 15.30 4.81
C GLY A 331 21.90 16.28 4.87
N ARG A 332 23.05 15.90 4.29
CA ARG A 332 24.21 16.80 4.11
C ARG A 332 24.36 17.35 2.68
N ARG A 333 23.47 16.99 1.80
CA ARG A 333 23.43 17.45 0.39
C ARG A 333 22.44 18.59 0.23
#